data_464df84141637ade1055160fd32842d5
#
_entry.id   464df84141637ade1055160fd32842d5
#
_cell.length_a   1.000
_cell.length_b   1.000
_cell.length_c   1.000
_cell.angle_alpha   90.00
_cell.angle_beta   90.00
_cell.angle_gamma   90.00
#
_symmetry.space_group_name_H-M   'P 1'
#
loop_
_entity.id
_entity.type
_entity.pdbx_description
1 polymer ?
#
loop_
_entity_poly.entity_id
_entity_poly.type
_entity_poly.pdbx_seq_one_letter_code
_entity_poly.pdbx_strand_id
1 'polypeptide(L)'
;MGRIEKAFARSREQGRGTLGVFVTAGDPDQETSSRILDAVVAGGADIIEFGMPFSDPMADGPAIQASSLRALKGGMTLDKTLKMAEAFRNRHAETPLILMGYYNPIYIYGAQKFLEKATAVGVDGLIIVDLPPEEDEELCLPAKQSGLNFIRLVTPTSDEARLPIVLAEASGFVYYVSITGITGTQSAGSASIADACKRIKSVTNLPVVTGFGIRTPEAAGEAANLSDGAVVGSAVVDIIANNLSDDGSTNDEIVQNIAAFVGNLAEGVAAKQR
;
A
#
# COMPACT_ATOMS: atom_id res chain seq x y z
N MET A 1 -5.16 11.12 17.24
CA MET A 1 -5.62 10.69 15.91
C MET A 1 -4.42 10.78 14.96
N GLY A 2 -3.95 9.63 14.49
CA GLY A 2 -2.80 9.53 13.56
C GLY A 2 -3.16 9.98 12.14
N ARG A 3 -2.17 10.01 11.24
CA ARG A 3 -2.40 10.42 9.84
C ARG A 3 -3.31 9.44 9.09
N ILE A 4 -3.20 8.14 9.37
CA ILE A 4 -4.05 7.11 8.75
C ILE A 4 -5.53 7.37 9.09
N GLU A 5 -5.85 7.53 10.38
CA GLU A 5 -7.22 7.78 10.82
C GLU A 5 -7.77 9.10 10.26
N LYS A 6 -6.92 10.15 10.18
CA LYS A 6 -7.30 11.44 9.57
C LYS A 6 -7.60 11.29 8.07
N ALA A 7 -6.83 10.48 7.33
CA ALA A 7 -7.09 10.23 5.91
C ALA A 7 -8.44 9.56 5.68
N PHE A 8 -8.75 8.50 6.43
CA PHE A 8 -10.06 7.85 6.35
C PHE A 8 -11.20 8.76 6.80
N ALA A 9 -11.02 9.57 7.86
CA ALA A 9 -12.03 10.52 8.31
C ALA A 9 -12.34 11.56 7.23
N ARG A 10 -11.30 12.15 6.63
CA ARG A 10 -11.43 13.12 5.53
C ARG A 10 -12.17 12.54 4.33
N SER A 11 -11.81 11.32 3.89
CA SER A 11 -12.49 10.66 2.77
C SER A 11 -13.97 10.43 3.09
N ARG A 12 -14.28 9.99 4.30
CA ARG A 12 -15.66 9.78 4.76
C ARG A 12 -16.46 11.09 4.81
N GLU A 13 -15.88 12.17 5.32
CA GLU A 13 -16.51 13.50 5.34
C GLU A 13 -16.80 14.01 3.93
N GLN A 14 -15.95 13.67 2.96
CA GLN A 14 -16.15 13.97 1.53
C GLN A 14 -17.14 13.00 0.86
N GLY A 15 -17.63 11.99 1.57
CA GLY A 15 -18.58 11.00 1.05
C GLY A 15 -18.00 10.08 -0.02
N ARG A 16 -16.69 9.79 0.03
CA ARG A 16 -15.96 8.93 -0.91
C ARG A 16 -15.13 7.88 -0.18
N GLY A 17 -14.63 6.90 -0.91
CA GLY A 17 -13.62 5.97 -0.39
C GLY A 17 -12.23 6.60 -0.30
N THR A 18 -11.30 5.90 0.36
CA THR A 18 -9.89 6.28 0.48
C THR A 18 -9.10 5.66 -0.67
N LEU A 19 -8.22 6.43 -1.32
CA LEU A 19 -7.32 5.94 -2.36
C LEU A 19 -5.92 5.70 -1.78
N GLY A 20 -5.50 4.43 -1.71
CA GLY A 20 -4.11 4.04 -1.46
C GLY A 20 -3.36 3.80 -2.76
N VAL A 21 -2.10 4.19 -2.83
CA VAL A 21 -1.23 3.92 -3.97
C VAL A 21 0.08 3.32 -3.50
N PHE A 22 0.42 2.17 -4.09
CA PHE A 22 1.70 1.50 -3.87
C PHE A 22 2.74 1.94 -4.89
N VAL A 23 3.95 2.21 -4.40
CA VAL A 23 5.16 2.43 -5.22
C VAL A 23 6.36 1.75 -4.57
N THR A 24 7.28 1.19 -5.37
CA THR A 24 8.52 0.59 -4.87
C THR A 24 9.57 1.68 -4.63
N ALA A 25 10.21 1.68 -3.46
CA ALA A 25 11.26 2.62 -3.12
C ALA A 25 12.46 2.48 -4.07
N GLY A 26 12.81 3.59 -4.74
CA GLY A 26 13.95 3.65 -5.66
C GLY A 26 13.71 3.03 -7.03
N ASP A 27 12.47 2.76 -7.40
CA ASP A 27 12.12 2.32 -8.75
C ASP A 27 11.69 3.54 -9.60
N PRO A 28 12.29 3.79 -10.73
CA PRO A 28 13.43 3.08 -11.37
C PRO A 28 14.80 3.51 -10.82
N ASP A 29 14.88 4.68 -10.21
CA ASP A 29 16.02 5.25 -9.48
C ASP A 29 15.53 6.12 -8.32
N GLN A 30 16.43 6.52 -7.40
CA GLN A 30 16.03 7.26 -6.19
C GLN A 30 15.45 8.65 -6.47
N GLU A 31 15.99 9.37 -7.45
CA GLU A 31 15.54 10.73 -7.78
C GLU A 31 14.16 10.69 -8.42
N THR A 32 14.00 9.86 -9.45
CA THR A 32 12.72 9.67 -10.14
C THR A 32 11.67 9.12 -9.20
N SER A 33 12.00 8.14 -8.36
CA SER A 33 11.09 7.58 -7.34
C SER A 33 10.61 8.64 -6.34
N SER A 34 11.49 9.58 -5.95
CA SER A 34 11.08 10.69 -5.08
C SER A 34 10.09 11.63 -5.77
N ARG A 35 10.29 11.94 -7.05
CA ARG A 35 9.37 12.75 -7.87
C ARG A 35 8.03 12.02 -8.11
N ILE A 36 8.07 10.69 -8.27
CA ILE A 36 6.87 9.85 -8.38
C ILE A 36 6.04 9.93 -7.10
N LEU A 37 6.65 9.86 -5.91
CA LEU A 37 5.94 10.02 -4.65
C LEU A 37 5.18 11.36 -4.58
N ASP A 38 5.84 12.45 -4.99
CA ASP A 38 5.21 13.77 -5.04
C ASP A 38 4.05 13.81 -6.06
N ALA A 39 4.23 13.18 -7.22
CA ALA A 39 3.21 13.08 -8.25
C ALA A 39 1.98 12.26 -7.82
N VAL A 40 2.19 11.17 -7.08
CA VAL A 40 1.12 10.33 -6.53
C VAL A 40 0.28 11.12 -5.52
N VAL A 41 0.92 11.90 -4.64
CA VAL A 41 0.20 12.79 -3.71
C VAL A 41 -0.54 13.89 -4.47
N ALA A 42 0.10 14.54 -5.43
CA ALA A 42 -0.52 15.58 -6.26
C ALA A 42 -1.70 15.05 -7.09
N GLY A 43 -1.65 13.78 -7.52
CA GLY A 43 -2.75 13.09 -8.19
C GLY A 43 -3.93 12.75 -7.28
N GLY A 44 -3.82 12.94 -5.97
CA GLY A 44 -4.94 12.76 -5.04
C GLY A 44 -4.94 11.44 -4.27
N ALA A 45 -3.82 10.74 -4.19
CA ALA A 45 -3.69 9.60 -3.27
C ALA A 45 -3.82 10.07 -1.80
N ASP A 46 -4.63 9.38 -1.04
CA ASP A 46 -4.83 9.64 0.38
C ASP A 46 -3.79 8.96 1.26
N ILE A 47 -3.27 7.83 0.82
CA ILE A 47 -2.31 6.96 1.54
C ILE A 47 -1.26 6.48 0.55
N ILE A 48 0.00 6.47 0.98
CA ILE A 48 1.12 5.90 0.23
C ILE A 48 1.56 4.59 0.87
N GLU A 49 1.55 3.52 0.08
CA GLU A 49 2.23 2.27 0.42
C GLU A 49 3.59 2.26 -0.26
N PHE A 50 4.64 2.32 0.53
CA PHE A 50 6.01 2.46 0.07
C PHE A 50 6.75 1.14 0.21
N GLY A 51 6.91 0.44 -0.90
CA GLY A 51 7.49 -0.89 -0.97
C GLY A 51 8.98 -0.89 -0.65
N MET A 52 9.39 -1.68 0.32
CA MET A 52 10.79 -1.95 0.64
C MET A 52 11.30 -3.03 -0.33
N PRO A 53 12.25 -2.72 -1.25
CA PRO A 53 12.71 -3.70 -2.23
C PRO A 53 13.34 -4.93 -1.57
N PHE A 54 12.99 -6.11 -2.08
CA PHE A 54 13.52 -7.40 -1.61
C PHE A 54 13.81 -8.33 -2.79
N SER A 55 14.81 -9.19 -2.66
CA SER A 55 15.25 -10.10 -3.72
C SER A 55 14.32 -11.29 -3.94
N ASP A 56 13.58 -11.69 -2.87
CA ASP A 56 12.79 -12.91 -2.84
C ASP A 56 11.32 -12.63 -2.45
N PRO A 57 10.60 -11.76 -3.19
CA PRO A 57 9.28 -11.26 -2.84
C PRO A 57 8.18 -12.28 -3.23
N MET A 58 8.09 -13.38 -2.48
CA MET A 58 7.28 -14.56 -2.79
C MET A 58 5.76 -14.30 -2.87
N ALA A 59 5.27 -13.25 -2.24
CA ALA A 59 3.86 -12.89 -2.25
C ALA A 59 3.50 -11.85 -3.32
N ASP A 60 4.50 -11.29 -4.02
CA ASP A 60 4.29 -10.23 -4.99
C ASP A 60 4.06 -10.76 -6.41
N GLY A 61 3.23 -10.06 -7.16
CA GLY A 61 3.04 -10.30 -8.58
C GLY A 61 4.24 -9.86 -9.43
N PRO A 62 4.31 -10.29 -10.72
CA PRO A 62 5.47 -10.06 -11.59
C PRO A 62 5.89 -8.59 -11.73
N ALA A 63 4.93 -7.66 -11.80
CA ALA A 63 5.20 -6.22 -11.90
C ALA A 63 5.99 -5.72 -10.68
N ILE A 64 5.53 -6.07 -9.47
CA ILE A 64 6.16 -5.65 -8.21
C ILE A 64 7.53 -6.32 -8.03
N GLN A 65 7.65 -7.61 -8.39
CA GLN A 65 8.95 -8.29 -8.42
C GLN A 65 9.95 -7.59 -9.34
N ALA A 66 9.53 -7.23 -10.56
CA ALA A 66 10.37 -6.52 -11.51
C ALA A 66 10.80 -5.14 -10.99
N SER A 67 9.91 -4.39 -10.34
CA SER A 67 10.23 -3.09 -9.74
C SER A 67 11.24 -3.22 -8.59
N SER A 68 11.06 -4.22 -7.73
CA SER A 68 12.03 -4.53 -6.66
C SER A 68 13.41 -4.84 -7.21
N LEU A 69 13.48 -5.64 -8.29
CA LEU A 69 14.76 -5.95 -8.93
C LEU A 69 15.41 -4.72 -9.57
N ARG A 70 14.64 -3.79 -10.19
CA ARG A 70 15.19 -2.54 -10.73
C ARG A 70 15.76 -1.68 -9.61
N ALA A 71 15.02 -1.50 -8.54
CA ALA A 71 15.45 -0.73 -7.38
C ALA A 71 16.72 -1.32 -6.74
N LEU A 72 16.79 -2.64 -6.54
CA LEU A 72 17.98 -3.32 -6.00
C LEU A 72 19.19 -3.18 -6.92
N LYS A 73 19.02 -3.32 -8.24
CA LYS A 73 20.10 -3.06 -9.22
C LYS A 73 20.58 -1.63 -9.16
N GLY A 74 19.70 -0.66 -8.90
CA GLY A 74 20.02 0.74 -8.63
C GLY A 74 20.69 0.98 -7.27
N GLY A 75 20.96 -0.10 -6.51
CA GLY A 75 21.64 -0.04 -5.22
C GLY A 75 20.77 0.42 -4.06
N MET A 76 19.44 0.20 -4.14
CA MET A 76 18.55 0.45 -3.01
C MET A 76 18.84 -0.49 -1.84
N THR A 77 18.63 0.03 -0.65
CA THR A 77 18.75 -0.67 0.63
C THR A 77 17.66 -0.18 1.57
N LEU A 78 17.40 -0.92 2.63
CA LEU A 78 16.43 -0.50 3.66
C LEU A 78 16.80 0.87 4.27
N ASP A 79 18.09 1.14 4.50
CA ASP A 79 18.54 2.46 5.00
C ASP A 79 18.23 3.61 4.02
N LYS A 80 18.40 3.38 2.71
CA LYS A 80 18.04 4.36 1.68
C LYS A 80 16.52 4.53 1.59
N THR A 81 15.73 3.46 1.74
CA THR A 81 14.27 3.56 1.81
C THR A 81 13.83 4.43 2.97
N LEU A 82 14.41 4.27 4.16
CA LEU A 82 14.11 5.11 5.32
C LEU A 82 14.54 6.57 5.11
N LYS A 83 15.65 6.85 4.43
CA LYS A 83 16.04 8.22 4.05
C LYS A 83 15.07 8.84 3.05
N MET A 84 14.56 8.06 2.10
CA MET A 84 13.52 8.54 1.18
C MET A 84 12.21 8.83 1.93
N ALA A 85 11.84 8.01 2.91
CA ALA A 85 10.69 8.25 3.78
C ALA A 85 10.83 9.56 4.57
N GLU A 86 12.02 9.85 5.12
CA GLU A 86 12.33 11.11 5.78
C GLU A 86 12.17 12.31 4.84
N ALA A 87 12.76 12.22 3.65
CA ALA A 87 12.67 13.27 2.63
C ALA A 87 11.20 13.49 2.18
N PHE A 88 10.42 12.42 2.02
CA PHE A 88 8.99 12.49 1.76
C PHE A 88 8.25 13.20 2.90
N ARG A 89 8.47 12.81 4.16
CA ARG A 89 7.81 13.40 5.32
C ARG A 89 8.07 14.90 5.44
N ASN A 90 9.26 15.37 5.11
CA ASN A 90 9.61 16.78 5.12
C ASN A 90 8.81 17.60 4.08
N ARG A 91 8.34 16.99 2.99
CA ARG A 91 7.52 17.64 1.95
C ARG A 91 6.01 17.42 2.17
N HIS A 92 5.63 16.28 2.76
CA HIS A 92 4.23 15.85 2.90
C HIS A 92 3.92 15.51 4.36
N ALA A 93 3.68 16.55 5.17
CA ALA A 93 3.47 16.41 6.62
C ALA A 93 2.22 15.59 6.99
N GLU A 94 1.16 15.63 6.17
CA GLU A 94 -0.16 15.08 6.50
C GLU A 94 -0.49 13.77 5.77
N THR A 95 0.24 13.41 4.71
CA THR A 95 -0.04 12.20 3.94
C THR A 95 0.51 10.97 4.68
N PRO A 96 -0.32 9.97 5.00
CA PRO A 96 0.15 8.71 5.59
C PRO A 96 1.16 8.00 4.69
N LEU A 97 2.26 7.52 5.28
CA LEU A 97 3.27 6.72 4.63
C LEU A 97 3.41 5.38 5.35
N ILE A 98 3.11 4.30 4.64
CA ILE A 98 3.15 2.94 5.16
C ILE A 98 4.27 2.19 4.47
N LEU A 99 5.20 1.62 5.22
CA LEU A 99 6.22 0.75 4.65
C LEU A 99 5.63 -0.65 4.45
N MET A 100 5.76 -1.16 3.23
CA MET A 100 5.30 -2.51 2.88
C MET A 100 6.48 -3.36 2.42
N GLY A 101 6.55 -4.61 2.91
CA GLY A 101 7.61 -5.54 2.51
C GLY A 101 7.61 -6.83 3.30
N TYR A 102 8.81 -7.37 3.47
CA TYR A 102 9.07 -8.69 4.05
C TYR A 102 9.87 -8.59 5.34
N TYR A 103 9.72 -9.58 6.21
CA TYR A 103 10.35 -9.56 7.53
C TYR A 103 11.87 -9.76 7.47
N ASN A 104 12.38 -10.60 6.56
CA ASN A 104 13.80 -10.93 6.49
C ASN A 104 14.73 -9.69 6.38
N PRO A 105 14.51 -8.70 5.49
CA PRO A 105 15.30 -7.46 5.48
C PRO A 105 15.28 -6.71 6.82
N ILE A 106 14.14 -6.68 7.50
CA ILE A 106 13.98 -6.02 8.81
C ILE A 106 14.75 -6.79 9.88
N TYR A 107 14.65 -8.12 9.89
CA TYR A 107 15.36 -8.99 10.81
C TYR A 107 16.88 -8.79 10.71
N ILE A 108 17.43 -8.79 9.48
CA ILE A 108 18.88 -8.55 9.26
C ILE A 108 19.31 -7.13 9.65
N TYR A 109 18.45 -6.13 9.43
CA TYR A 109 18.71 -4.75 9.83
C TYR A 109 18.70 -4.58 11.36
N GLY A 110 17.97 -5.45 12.06
CA GLY A 110 17.65 -5.40 13.47
C GLY A 110 16.29 -4.72 13.70
N ALA A 111 15.29 -5.52 14.12
CA ALA A 111 13.90 -5.08 14.26
C ALA A 111 13.78 -3.81 15.13
N GLN A 112 14.41 -3.78 16.31
CA GLN A 112 14.37 -2.61 17.19
C GLN A 112 14.94 -1.35 16.52
N LYS A 113 16.12 -1.47 15.88
CA LYS A 113 16.77 -0.36 15.17
C LYS A 113 15.92 0.13 13.98
N PHE A 114 15.25 -0.78 13.29
CA PHE A 114 14.33 -0.45 12.20
C PHE A 114 13.15 0.36 12.73
N LEU A 115 12.50 -0.08 13.80
CA LEU A 115 11.35 0.59 14.39
C LEU A 115 11.71 2.00 14.90
N GLU A 116 12.84 2.15 15.59
CA GLU A 116 13.34 3.46 16.04
C GLU A 116 13.54 4.42 14.87
N LYS A 117 14.18 3.96 13.78
CA LYS A 117 14.37 4.78 12.58
C LYS A 117 13.07 5.07 11.85
N ALA A 118 12.22 4.07 11.62
CA ALA A 118 10.95 4.23 10.93
C ALA A 118 10.06 5.25 11.65
N THR A 119 10.00 5.18 12.98
CA THR A 119 9.27 6.18 13.80
C THR A 119 9.90 7.56 13.69
N ALA A 120 11.22 7.66 13.81
CA ALA A 120 11.93 8.94 13.75
C ALA A 120 11.75 9.68 12.41
N VAL A 121 11.71 8.94 11.29
CA VAL A 121 11.48 9.51 9.94
C VAL A 121 10.01 9.73 9.61
N GLY A 122 9.09 9.44 10.55
CA GLY A 122 7.67 9.74 10.43
C GLY A 122 6.87 8.75 9.57
N VAL A 123 7.27 7.48 9.52
CA VAL A 123 6.42 6.38 9.03
C VAL A 123 5.19 6.24 9.90
N ASP A 124 4.04 5.92 9.33
CA ASP A 124 2.76 5.82 10.04
C ASP A 124 2.33 4.38 10.32
N GLY A 125 2.86 3.43 9.55
CA GLY A 125 2.50 2.02 9.71
C GLY A 125 3.34 1.07 8.87
N LEU A 126 3.12 -0.21 9.11
CA LEU A 126 3.81 -1.31 8.47
C LEU A 126 2.81 -2.31 7.89
N ILE A 127 3.11 -2.84 6.70
CA ILE A 127 2.52 -4.05 6.12
C ILE A 127 3.66 -5.04 5.90
N ILE A 128 3.72 -6.11 6.70
CA ILE A 128 4.72 -7.15 6.58
C ILE A 128 4.02 -8.43 6.14
N VAL A 129 4.24 -8.78 4.88
CA VAL A 129 3.39 -9.75 4.17
C VAL A 129 3.60 -11.21 4.60
N ASP A 130 4.77 -11.51 5.14
CA ASP A 130 5.20 -12.85 5.55
C ASP A 130 5.32 -13.06 7.07
N LEU A 131 4.89 -12.07 7.89
CA LEU A 131 4.87 -12.21 9.34
C LEU A 131 3.46 -12.59 9.82
N PRO A 132 3.21 -13.85 10.22
CA PRO A 132 1.90 -14.28 10.69
C PRO A 132 1.63 -13.79 12.13
N PRO A 133 0.37 -13.75 12.59
CA PRO A 133 0.04 -13.27 13.93
C PRO A 133 0.63 -14.10 15.05
N GLU A 134 0.99 -15.34 14.79
CA GLU A 134 1.68 -16.22 15.74
C GLU A 134 3.09 -15.73 16.11
N GLU A 135 3.68 -14.85 15.25
CA GLU A 135 5.00 -14.27 15.43
C GLU A 135 4.92 -12.76 15.75
N ASP A 136 3.81 -12.29 16.31
CA ASP A 136 3.60 -10.87 16.63
C ASP A 136 4.62 -10.28 17.61
N GLU A 137 5.19 -11.10 18.47
CA GLU A 137 6.25 -10.70 19.41
C GLU A 137 7.53 -10.22 18.69
N GLU A 138 7.80 -10.73 17.48
CA GLU A 138 8.99 -10.38 16.72
C GLU A 138 8.99 -8.93 16.21
N LEU A 139 7.83 -8.42 15.78
CA LEU A 139 7.75 -7.08 15.19
C LEU A 139 6.43 -6.35 15.47
N CYS A 140 5.27 -7.01 15.43
CA CYS A 140 3.98 -6.33 15.52
C CYS A 140 3.80 -5.63 16.86
N LEU A 141 4.00 -6.33 17.97
CA LEU A 141 3.87 -5.75 19.31
C LEU A 141 4.91 -4.65 19.56
N PRO A 142 6.21 -4.81 19.23
CA PRO A 142 7.18 -3.72 19.31
C PRO A 142 6.83 -2.51 18.42
N ALA A 143 6.30 -2.72 17.21
CA ALA A 143 5.88 -1.65 16.32
C ALA A 143 4.76 -0.80 16.95
N LYS A 144 3.74 -1.46 17.50
CA LYS A 144 2.63 -0.78 18.21
C LYS A 144 3.13 0.00 19.44
N GLN A 145 4.05 -0.55 20.20
CA GLN A 145 4.70 0.15 21.34
C GLN A 145 5.48 1.38 20.88
N SER A 146 6.03 1.36 19.66
CA SER A 146 6.71 2.48 19.04
C SER A 146 5.75 3.51 18.40
N GLY A 147 4.44 3.27 18.45
CA GLY A 147 3.41 4.16 17.88
C GLY A 147 3.15 3.95 16.38
N LEU A 148 3.70 2.89 15.77
CA LEU A 148 3.41 2.51 14.38
C LEU A 148 2.15 1.64 14.31
N ASN A 149 1.32 1.88 13.28
CA ASN A 149 0.23 0.95 12.98
C ASN A 149 0.77 -0.33 12.35
N PHE A 150 0.11 -1.45 12.61
CA PHE A 150 0.42 -2.71 11.97
C PHE A 150 -0.80 -3.19 11.18
N ILE A 151 -0.74 -3.00 9.86
CA ILE A 151 -1.82 -3.29 8.93
C ILE A 151 -1.76 -4.77 8.57
N ARG A 152 -2.88 -5.48 8.74
CA ARG A 152 -2.97 -6.90 8.41
C ARG A 152 -3.60 -7.15 7.06
N LEU A 153 -3.03 -8.12 6.36
CA LEU A 153 -3.58 -8.66 5.13
C LEU A 153 -4.59 -9.76 5.44
N VAL A 154 -5.72 -9.69 4.80
CA VAL A 154 -6.80 -10.70 4.85
C VAL A 154 -7.09 -11.16 3.43
N THR A 155 -7.26 -12.45 3.24
CA THR A 155 -7.51 -13.08 1.94
C THR A 155 -8.87 -13.80 1.94
N PRO A 156 -9.40 -14.24 0.80
CA PRO A 156 -10.60 -15.06 0.73
C PRO A 156 -10.50 -16.36 1.56
N THR A 157 -9.29 -16.86 1.79
CA THR A 157 -9.03 -18.06 2.59
C THR A 157 -8.99 -17.81 4.10
N SER A 158 -9.03 -16.54 4.54
CA SER A 158 -9.15 -16.18 5.96
C SER A 158 -10.61 -16.41 6.40
N ASP A 159 -10.86 -17.57 6.99
CA ASP A 159 -12.18 -17.97 7.45
C ASP A 159 -12.60 -17.27 8.78
N GLU A 160 -13.81 -17.59 9.26
CA GLU A 160 -14.37 -17.01 10.49
C GLU A 160 -13.54 -17.35 11.74
N ALA A 161 -12.87 -18.50 11.76
CA ALA A 161 -12.01 -18.90 12.88
C ALA A 161 -10.66 -18.16 12.84
N ARG A 162 -10.12 -17.91 11.64
CA ARG A 162 -8.83 -17.26 11.45
C ARG A 162 -8.89 -15.73 11.60
N LEU A 163 -9.98 -15.10 11.18
CA LEU A 163 -10.12 -13.64 11.18
C LEU A 163 -9.89 -13.01 12.57
N PRO A 164 -10.46 -13.47 13.69
CA PRO A 164 -10.18 -12.91 15.01
C PRO A 164 -8.70 -12.97 15.39
N ILE A 165 -8.00 -14.03 15.01
CA ILE A 165 -6.58 -14.22 15.29
C ILE A 165 -5.74 -13.22 14.49
N VAL A 166 -5.99 -13.12 13.18
CA VAL A 166 -5.26 -12.20 12.29
C VAL A 166 -5.47 -10.74 12.69
N LEU A 167 -6.67 -10.40 13.14
CA LEU A 167 -7.05 -9.02 13.43
C LEU A 167 -6.88 -8.60 14.89
N ALA A 168 -6.45 -9.50 15.80
CA ALA A 168 -6.30 -9.21 17.22
C ALA A 168 -5.42 -8.00 17.49
N GLU A 169 -4.28 -7.91 16.82
CA GLU A 169 -3.30 -6.84 16.98
C GLU A 169 -3.26 -5.86 15.78
N ALA A 170 -4.22 -5.98 14.84
CA ALA A 170 -4.30 -5.09 13.70
C ALA A 170 -4.62 -3.65 14.11
N SER A 171 -4.04 -2.69 13.40
CA SER A 171 -4.31 -1.26 13.61
C SER A 171 -4.20 -0.48 12.29
N GLY A 172 -4.71 0.76 12.28
CA GLY A 172 -4.79 1.59 11.08
C GLY A 172 -5.95 1.18 10.19
N PHE A 173 -5.80 0.12 9.43
CA PHE A 173 -6.85 -0.47 8.58
C PHE A 173 -6.58 -1.96 8.31
N VAL A 174 -7.53 -2.63 7.70
CA VAL A 174 -7.40 -4.01 7.19
C VAL A 174 -7.27 -3.97 5.68
N TYR A 175 -6.28 -4.67 5.15
CA TYR A 175 -6.07 -4.79 3.71
C TYR A 175 -6.67 -6.13 3.22
N TYR A 176 -7.78 -6.07 2.50
CA TYR A 176 -8.36 -7.24 1.85
C TYR A 176 -7.74 -7.46 0.47
N VAL A 177 -6.99 -8.54 0.32
CA VAL A 177 -6.38 -8.97 -0.94
C VAL A 177 -7.38 -9.83 -1.70
N SER A 178 -8.11 -9.24 -2.65
CA SER A 178 -9.05 -9.99 -3.47
C SER A 178 -8.33 -10.67 -4.64
N ILE A 179 -8.40 -12.00 -4.74
CA ILE A 179 -7.76 -12.76 -5.83
C ILE A 179 -8.56 -12.70 -7.15
N THR A 180 -9.68 -12.00 -7.17
CA THR A 180 -10.67 -12.02 -8.26
C THR A 180 -10.29 -11.26 -9.53
N GLY A 181 -9.09 -10.69 -9.61
CA GLY A 181 -8.62 -9.96 -10.81
C GLY A 181 -8.24 -10.82 -12.02
N ILE A 182 -8.33 -12.14 -11.97
CA ILE A 182 -7.77 -13.00 -13.04
C ILE A 182 -8.83 -13.82 -13.81
N THR A 183 -9.98 -14.12 -13.25
CA THR A 183 -10.97 -14.96 -13.96
C THR A 183 -12.40 -14.68 -13.56
N GLY A 184 -13.18 -14.20 -14.51
CA GLY A 184 -14.64 -14.31 -14.45
C GLY A 184 -15.39 -12.98 -14.31
N THR A 185 -16.61 -12.98 -14.72
CA THR A 185 -17.55 -11.86 -14.83
C THR A 185 -17.49 -10.88 -13.65
N GLN A 186 -17.45 -9.58 -13.93
CA GLN A 186 -17.40 -8.46 -12.96
C GLN A 186 -18.36 -8.63 -11.76
N SER A 187 -19.56 -9.14 -11.99
CA SER A 187 -20.57 -9.31 -10.93
C SER A 187 -20.24 -10.35 -9.85
N ALA A 188 -19.51 -11.41 -10.19
CA ALA A 188 -19.11 -12.43 -9.21
C ALA A 188 -17.98 -11.93 -8.29
N GLY A 189 -17.10 -11.06 -8.82
CA GLY A 189 -16.04 -10.42 -8.04
C GLY A 189 -16.57 -9.45 -6.99
N SER A 190 -17.52 -8.61 -7.37
CA SER A 190 -18.12 -7.58 -6.50
C SER A 190 -18.89 -8.18 -5.32
N ALA A 191 -19.70 -9.20 -5.55
CA ALA A 191 -20.40 -9.91 -4.49
C ALA A 191 -19.42 -10.53 -3.49
N SER A 192 -18.34 -11.12 -3.96
CA SER A 192 -17.28 -11.71 -3.12
C SER A 192 -16.60 -10.67 -2.23
N ILE A 193 -16.31 -9.46 -2.77
CA ILE A 193 -15.70 -8.35 -2.01
C ILE A 193 -16.67 -7.87 -0.93
N ALA A 194 -17.95 -7.64 -1.27
CA ALA A 194 -18.95 -7.17 -0.33
C ALA A 194 -19.14 -8.16 0.83
N ASP A 195 -19.20 -9.47 0.55
CA ASP A 195 -19.34 -10.51 1.57
C ASP A 195 -18.09 -10.62 2.44
N ALA A 196 -16.90 -10.49 1.86
CA ALA A 196 -15.65 -10.45 2.61
C ALA A 196 -15.61 -9.23 3.54
N CYS A 197 -15.98 -8.04 3.06
CA CYS A 197 -16.04 -6.83 3.87
C CYS A 197 -17.02 -6.97 5.04
N LYS A 198 -18.23 -7.55 4.81
CA LYS A 198 -19.17 -7.82 5.90
C LYS A 198 -18.58 -8.75 6.96
N ARG A 199 -17.93 -9.83 6.52
CA ARG A 199 -17.29 -10.81 7.41
C ARG A 199 -16.16 -10.16 8.21
N ILE A 200 -15.30 -9.34 7.59
CA ILE A 200 -14.23 -8.63 8.28
C ILE A 200 -14.82 -7.63 9.29
N LYS A 201 -15.81 -6.85 8.87
CA LYS A 201 -16.49 -5.85 9.73
C LYS A 201 -17.26 -6.46 10.90
N SER A 202 -17.61 -7.75 10.87
CA SER A 202 -18.19 -8.44 12.04
C SER A 202 -17.18 -8.68 13.15
N VAL A 203 -15.88 -8.60 12.86
CA VAL A 203 -14.79 -8.87 13.82
C VAL A 203 -14.07 -7.56 14.25
N THR A 204 -14.06 -6.52 13.39
CA THR A 204 -13.33 -5.28 13.67
C THR A 204 -14.08 -4.03 13.19
N ASN A 205 -13.82 -2.90 13.88
CA ASN A 205 -14.29 -1.58 13.45
C ASN A 205 -13.24 -0.83 12.58
N LEU A 206 -12.09 -1.43 12.29
CA LEU A 206 -11.08 -0.83 11.43
C LEU A 206 -11.64 -0.62 10.01
N PRO A 207 -11.21 0.45 9.31
CA PRO A 207 -11.48 0.57 7.88
C PRO A 207 -10.97 -0.66 7.12
N VAL A 208 -11.67 -1.06 6.06
CA VAL A 208 -11.24 -2.14 5.16
C VAL A 208 -10.95 -1.52 3.81
N VAL A 209 -9.75 -1.72 3.28
CA VAL A 209 -9.42 -1.36 1.90
C VAL A 209 -9.28 -2.61 1.05
N THR A 210 -9.69 -2.50 -0.20
CA THR A 210 -9.56 -3.61 -1.16
C THR A 210 -8.47 -3.29 -2.16
N GLY A 211 -7.57 -4.23 -2.34
CA GLY A 211 -6.52 -4.14 -3.35
C GLY A 211 -6.37 -5.45 -4.09
N PHE A 212 -5.66 -5.40 -5.18
CA PHE A 212 -5.29 -6.44 -6.10
C PHE A 212 -6.02 -6.36 -7.46
N GLY A 213 -5.22 -6.21 -8.52
CA GLY A 213 -5.72 -6.23 -9.90
C GLY A 213 -6.50 -4.98 -10.34
N ILE A 214 -6.59 -3.94 -9.52
CA ILE A 214 -7.25 -2.69 -9.87
C ILE A 214 -6.37 -1.92 -10.86
N ARG A 215 -6.93 -1.62 -12.07
CA ARG A 215 -6.20 -0.99 -13.17
C ARG A 215 -6.92 0.21 -13.79
N THR A 216 -8.18 0.41 -13.46
CA THR A 216 -8.99 1.49 -14.06
C THR A 216 -9.70 2.30 -12.98
N PRO A 217 -10.10 3.54 -13.29
CA PRO A 217 -10.88 4.38 -12.38
C PRO A 217 -12.20 3.73 -11.94
N GLU A 218 -12.88 3.03 -12.86
CA GLU A 218 -14.14 2.35 -12.58
C GLU A 218 -13.94 1.22 -11.57
N ALA A 219 -12.90 0.39 -11.77
CA ALA A 219 -12.58 -0.69 -10.83
C ALA A 219 -12.16 -0.16 -9.46
N ALA A 220 -11.43 0.97 -9.39
CA ALA A 220 -11.09 1.64 -8.14
C ALA A 220 -12.34 2.17 -7.43
N GLY A 221 -13.25 2.79 -8.17
CA GLY A 221 -14.54 3.26 -7.66
C GLY A 221 -15.42 2.12 -7.14
N GLU A 222 -15.52 1.02 -7.88
CA GLU A 222 -16.26 -0.17 -7.45
C GLU A 222 -15.69 -0.75 -6.15
N ALA A 223 -14.38 -0.96 -6.09
CA ALA A 223 -13.72 -1.47 -4.89
C ALA A 223 -13.94 -0.54 -3.68
N ALA A 224 -13.82 0.76 -3.86
CA ALA A 224 -14.02 1.77 -2.83
C ALA A 224 -15.48 1.87 -2.36
N ASN A 225 -16.45 1.58 -3.22
CA ASN A 225 -17.87 1.56 -2.87
C ASN A 225 -18.28 0.30 -2.08
N LEU A 226 -17.56 -0.80 -2.27
CA LEU A 226 -17.79 -2.08 -1.58
C LEU A 226 -17.03 -2.19 -0.25
N SER A 227 -16.06 -1.31 -0.03
CA SER A 227 -15.21 -1.24 1.15
C SER A 227 -15.04 0.21 1.62
N ASP A 228 -14.03 0.52 2.44
CA ASP A 228 -13.73 1.90 2.84
C ASP A 228 -12.70 2.58 1.92
N GLY A 229 -12.15 1.84 0.94
CA GLY A 229 -11.15 2.37 0.01
C GLY A 229 -10.58 1.34 -0.94
N ALA A 230 -9.80 1.82 -1.89
CA ALA A 230 -9.11 1.00 -2.88
C ALA A 230 -7.60 1.25 -2.85
N VAL A 231 -6.81 0.20 -3.10
CA VAL A 231 -5.34 0.30 -3.24
C VAL A 231 -4.93 -0.14 -4.64
N VAL A 232 -4.11 0.67 -5.30
CA VAL A 232 -3.60 0.43 -6.65
C VAL A 232 -2.07 0.39 -6.63
N GLY A 233 -1.50 -0.72 -7.08
CA GLY A 233 -0.04 -0.91 -7.12
C GLY A 233 0.47 -1.24 -8.52
N SER A 234 0.21 -2.46 -8.99
CA SER A 234 0.80 -2.98 -10.24
C SER A 234 0.58 -2.08 -11.45
N ALA A 235 -0.58 -1.41 -11.55
CA ALA A 235 -0.85 -0.49 -12.66
C ALA A 235 0.08 0.73 -12.66
N VAL A 236 0.41 1.28 -11.49
CA VAL A 236 1.38 2.38 -11.35
C VAL A 236 2.78 1.90 -11.71
N VAL A 237 3.17 0.73 -11.22
CA VAL A 237 4.48 0.11 -11.51
C VAL A 237 4.62 -0.22 -12.99
N ASP A 238 3.55 -0.66 -13.65
CA ASP A 238 3.54 -0.91 -15.10
C ASP A 238 3.73 0.41 -15.89
N ILE A 239 3.15 1.53 -15.44
CA ILE A 239 3.41 2.84 -16.06
C ILE A 239 4.90 3.19 -15.94
N ILE A 240 5.52 2.95 -14.77
CA ILE A 240 6.96 3.16 -14.61
C ILE A 240 7.72 2.32 -15.64
N ALA A 241 7.46 1.02 -15.68
CA ALA A 241 8.16 0.09 -16.56
C ALA A 241 8.02 0.46 -18.05
N ASN A 242 6.82 0.87 -18.48
CA ASN A 242 6.52 1.21 -19.86
C ASN A 242 7.08 2.57 -20.33
N ASN A 243 7.55 3.39 -19.40
CA ASN A 243 8.19 4.70 -19.67
C ASN A 243 9.70 4.66 -19.50
N LEU A 244 10.31 3.49 -19.35
CA LEU A 244 11.75 3.31 -19.37
C LEU A 244 12.24 3.14 -20.80
N SER A 245 13.36 3.78 -21.11
CA SER A 245 14.12 3.50 -22.34
C SER A 245 14.83 2.14 -22.25
N ASP A 246 15.33 1.63 -23.36
CA ASP A 246 16.05 0.34 -23.43
C ASP A 246 17.28 0.29 -22.50
N ASP A 247 17.90 1.41 -22.24
CA ASP A 247 19.01 1.56 -21.29
C ASP A 247 18.59 1.74 -19.83
N GLY A 248 17.26 1.73 -19.56
CA GLY A 248 16.69 1.92 -18.23
C GLY A 248 16.59 3.39 -17.78
N SER A 249 16.93 4.34 -18.65
CA SER A 249 16.77 5.77 -18.34
C SER A 249 15.31 6.19 -18.37
N THR A 250 15.02 7.24 -17.62
CA THR A 250 13.65 7.81 -17.49
C THR A 250 13.57 9.13 -18.28
N ASN A 251 12.35 9.45 -18.72
CA ASN A 251 12.01 10.78 -19.21
C ASN A 251 11.10 11.51 -18.19
N ASP A 252 10.95 12.82 -18.33
CA ASP A 252 10.10 13.61 -17.43
C ASP A 252 8.61 13.31 -17.57
N GLU A 253 8.18 12.64 -18.65
CA GLU A 253 6.79 12.29 -18.90
C GLU A 253 6.27 11.25 -17.90
N ILE A 254 7.16 10.38 -17.34
CA ILE A 254 6.80 9.37 -16.36
C ILE A 254 6.06 9.97 -15.15
N VAL A 255 6.54 11.08 -14.65
CA VAL A 255 5.98 11.76 -13.48
C VAL A 255 4.59 12.33 -13.82
N GLN A 256 4.45 12.93 -15.01
CA GLN A 256 3.20 13.47 -15.49
C GLN A 256 2.16 12.37 -15.75
N ASN A 257 2.57 11.26 -16.36
CA ASN A 257 1.72 10.11 -16.65
C ASN A 257 1.19 9.48 -15.36
N ILE A 258 2.03 9.37 -14.33
CA ILE A 258 1.62 8.86 -13.02
C ILE A 258 0.65 9.82 -12.33
N ALA A 259 0.95 11.12 -12.31
CA ALA A 259 0.04 12.11 -11.71
C ALA A 259 -1.35 12.08 -12.38
N ALA A 260 -1.39 12.03 -13.71
CA ALA A 260 -2.64 11.96 -14.48
C ALA A 260 -3.40 10.64 -14.19
N PHE A 261 -2.69 9.51 -14.17
CA PHE A 261 -3.29 8.22 -13.88
C PHE A 261 -3.89 8.17 -12.47
N VAL A 262 -3.14 8.63 -11.46
CA VAL A 262 -3.62 8.69 -10.08
C VAL A 262 -4.79 9.67 -9.95
N GLY A 263 -4.77 10.80 -10.69
CA GLY A 263 -5.89 11.73 -10.77
C GLY A 263 -7.18 11.07 -11.25
N ASN A 264 -7.09 10.30 -12.33
CA ASN A 264 -8.24 9.54 -12.85
C ASN A 264 -8.74 8.49 -11.83
N LEU A 265 -7.83 7.82 -11.11
CA LEU A 265 -8.22 6.89 -10.04
C LEU A 265 -8.93 7.60 -8.90
N ALA A 266 -8.44 8.78 -8.48
CA ALA A 266 -9.06 9.59 -7.44
C ALA A 266 -10.48 10.06 -7.84
N GLU A 267 -10.68 10.45 -9.11
CA GLU A 267 -12.00 10.74 -9.65
C GLU A 267 -12.91 9.49 -9.62
N GLY A 268 -12.39 8.32 -9.99
CA GLY A 268 -13.12 7.05 -9.94
C GLY A 268 -13.59 6.72 -8.53
N VAL A 269 -12.69 6.85 -7.53
CA VAL A 269 -13.01 6.61 -6.12
C VAL A 269 -13.99 7.65 -5.56
N ALA A 270 -13.98 8.88 -6.08
CA ALA A 270 -14.92 9.93 -5.70
C ALA A 270 -16.30 9.81 -6.37
N ALA A 271 -16.39 9.07 -7.47
CA ALA A 271 -17.65 8.87 -8.18
C ALA A 271 -18.58 7.97 -7.36
N LYS A 272 -19.70 8.52 -6.87
CA LYS A 272 -20.75 7.70 -6.26
C LYS A 272 -21.37 6.83 -7.33
N GLN A 273 -21.25 5.51 -7.20
CA GLN A 273 -22.11 4.64 -8.00
C GLN A 273 -23.55 4.83 -7.51
N ARG A 274 -24.41 5.30 -8.41
CA ARG A 274 -25.85 5.47 -8.18
C ARG A 274 -26.58 4.13 -8.28
#